data_e4e8a50f36fea96772080e953de87737
#
_entry.id   e4e8a50f36fea96772080e953de87737
#
_cell.length_a   1.000
_cell.length_b   1.000
_cell.length_c   1.000
_cell.angle_alpha   90.00
_cell.angle_beta   90.00
_cell.angle_gamma   90.00
#
_symmetry.space_group_name_H-M   'P 1'
#
loop_
_entity.id
_entity.type
_entity.pdbx_description
1 polymer ?
#
loop_
_entity_poly.entity_id
_entity_poly.type
_entity_poly.pdbx_seq_one_letter_code
_entity_poly.pdbx_strand_id
1 'polypeptide(L)'
;MLIIDETPAVGMNMGLGGGIFGAQGYTTFSEETINDETQKVHTQVIRDLIARDKNHPSVIIWSIANEPESETSETEAAENYFRPLFDVARDADPTRPVSFVNVMLAPYGACRVSQYSDVLLLNRYYGWYVDTGDLATAERHWREELEGWASENKPIIITEYGADTIPGLHQAPAQPWIEEYQVEVLEMNERVFDSFDAVIGEQIWNFADFATTSGTMRVGGNRKGIFTRDRQPKMAAFHLRRRWRGTEQ
;
A
#
# COMPACT_ATOMS: atom_id res chain seq x y z
N MET A 1 16.72 9.89 3.58
CA MET A 1 15.43 9.18 3.45
C MET A 1 15.63 8.04 2.46
N LEU A 2 15.18 6.84 2.80
CA LEU A 2 15.20 5.70 1.87
C LEU A 2 13.96 5.76 0.97
N ILE A 3 14.09 5.30 -0.27
CA ILE A 3 13.05 5.39 -1.30
C ILE A 3 12.82 4.02 -1.91
N ILE A 4 11.57 3.60 -1.99
CA ILE A 4 11.09 2.58 -2.91
C ILE A 4 10.65 3.34 -4.16
N ASP A 5 11.33 3.13 -5.27
CA ASP A 5 11.03 3.83 -6.50
C ASP A 5 10.08 2.98 -7.36
N GLU A 6 8.95 3.56 -7.75
CA GLU A 6 7.83 2.82 -8.30
C GLU A 6 7.41 3.33 -9.66
N THR A 7 7.09 2.40 -10.55
CA THR A 7 6.51 2.73 -11.86
C THR A 7 5.08 3.26 -11.72
N PRO A 8 4.58 4.06 -12.67
CA PRO A 8 3.19 4.55 -12.65
C PRO A 8 2.14 3.49 -13.04
N ALA A 9 2.49 2.21 -12.99
CA ALA A 9 1.57 1.10 -13.29
C ALA A 9 0.69 0.82 -12.07
N VAL A 10 -0.49 1.43 -12.03
CA VAL A 10 -1.43 1.36 -10.90
C VAL A 10 -2.68 0.58 -11.28
N GLY A 11 -3.10 -0.36 -10.45
CA GLY A 11 -4.39 -1.01 -10.52
C GLY A 11 -5.52 -0.02 -10.21
N MET A 12 -6.52 0.02 -11.07
CA MET A 12 -7.68 0.89 -10.87
C MET A 12 -8.82 0.10 -10.24
N ASN A 13 -8.76 -0.08 -8.92
CA ASN A 13 -9.83 -0.75 -8.15
C ASN A 13 -11.08 0.13 -8.08
N MET A 14 -11.77 0.29 -9.21
CA MET A 14 -12.99 1.10 -9.30
C MET A 14 -14.10 0.62 -8.35
N GLY A 15 -14.06 -0.64 -7.92
CA GLY A 15 -14.99 -1.19 -6.95
C GLY A 15 -14.90 -0.56 -5.55
N LEU A 16 -13.74 -0.12 -5.11
CA LEU A 16 -13.56 0.56 -3.81
C LEU A 16 -14.02 2.02 -3.82
N GLY A 17 -14.08 2.65 -5.00
CA GLY A 17 -14.45 4.08 -5.13
C GLY A 17 -15.88 4.35 -5.62
N GLY A 18 -16.51 3.40 -6.30
CA GLY A 18 -17.81 3.62 -6.97
C GLY A 18 -18.82 2.49 -6.84
N GLY A 19 -18.44 1.39 -6.22
CA GLY A 19 -19.10 0.11 -6.37
C GLY A 19 -20.42 -0.10 -5.62
N ILE A 20 -20.89 0.83 -4.78
CA ILE A 20 -22.17 0.62 -4.06
C ILE A 20 -23.39 0.74 -4.99
N PHE A 21 -23.25 1.34 -6.17
CA PHE A 21 -24.35 1.57 -7.12
C PHE A 21 -24.08 1.07 -8.54
N GLY A 22 -23.32 -0.01 -8.71
CA GLY A 22 -23.34 -0.76 -9.96
C GLY A 22 -22.54 -0.18 -11.12
N ALA A 23 -21.53 0.64 -10.88
CA ALA A 23 -20.51 0.84 -11.90
C ALA A 23 -19.79 -0.50 -12.10
N GLN A 24 -19.84 -1.06 -13.30
CA GLN A 24 -19.04 -2.24 -13.63
C GLN A 24 -17.58 -1.90 -13.34
N GLY A 25 -16.96 -2.67 -12.44
CA GLY A 25 -15.56 -2.51 -12.12
C GLY A 25 -14.73 -2.68 -13.39
N TYR A 26 -13.94 -1.66 -13.74
CA TYR A 26 -12.94 -1.79 -14.77
C TYR A 26 -11.69 -2.36 -14.13
N THR A 27 -11.27 -3.55 -14.56
CA THR A 27 -10.05 -4.20 -14.11
C THR A 27 -8.91 -3.79 -15.02
N THR A 28 -7.89 -3.13 -14.50
CA THR A 28 -6.75 -2.65 -15.30
C THR A 28 -5.90 -3.79 -15.81
N PHE A 29 -5.75 -4.85 -15.01
CA PHE A 29 -4.88 -6.00 -15.30
C PHE A 29 -5.69 -7.29 -15.49
N SER A 30 -6.75 -7.25 -16.29
CA SER A 30 -7.51 -8.42 -16.76
C SER A 30 -6.95 -8.97 -18.08
N GLU A 31 -7.35 -10.18 -18.46
CA GLU A 31 -7.01 -10.75 -19.77
C GLU A 31 -7.42 -9.86 -20.97
N GLU A 32 -8.45 -9.05 -20.80
CA GLU A 32 -8.92 -8.13 -21.85
C GLU A 32 -8.04 -6.88 -21.97
N THR A 33 -7.41 -6.46 -20.87
CA THR A 33 -6.66 -5.18 -20.77
C THR A 33 -5.15 -5.37 -20.80
N ILE A 34 -4.64 -6.52 -20.33
CA ILE A 34 -3.22 -6.88 -20.42
C ILE A 34 -2.94 -7.66 -21.69
N ASN A 35 -2.01 -7.15 -22.49
CA ASN A 35 -1.59 -7.75 -23.75
C ASN A 35 -0.12 -7.43 -24.04
N ASP A 36 0.40 -7.94 -25.15
CA ASP A 36 1.80 -7.76 -25.52
C ASP A 36 2.21 -6.29 -25.67
N GLU A 37 1.32 -5.43 -26.15
CA GLU A 37 1.63 -4.00 -26.30
C GLU A 37 1.72 -3.28 -24.97
N THR A 38 0.79 -3.55 -24.04
CA THR A 38 0.85 -2.98 -22.68
C THR A 38 2.05 -3.49 -21.91
N GLN A 39 2.40 -4.79 -22.03
CA GLN A 39 3.60 -5.36 -21.42
C GLN A 39 4.88 -4.75 -21.97
N LYS A 40 4.94 -4.51 -23.29
CA LYS A 40 6.07 -3.84 -23.95
C LYS A 40 6.27 -2.40 -23.46
N VAL A 41 5.18 -1.63 -23.33
CA VAL A 41 5.21 -0.28 -22.76
C VAL A 41 5.67 -0.32 -21.31
N HIS A 42 5.13 -1.22 -20.51
CA HIS A 42 5.51 -1.38 -19.09
C HIS A 42 6.99 -1.78 -18.95
N THR A 43 7.48 -2.68 -19.80
CA THR A 43 8.89 -3.04 -19.91
C THR A 43 9.78 -1.81 -20.14
N GLN A 44 9.36 -0.93 -21.07
CA GLN A 44 10.12 0.30 -21.34
C GLN A 44 10.09 1.26 -20.15
N VAL A 45 8.95 1.42 -19.51
CA VAL A 45 8.80 2.27 -18.30
C VAL A 45 9.74 1.80 -17.18
N ILE A 46 9.82 0.50 -16.92
CA ILE A 46 10.76 -0.06 -15.91
C ILE A 46 12.20 0.28 -16.26
N ARG A 47 12.61 0.07 -17.52
CA ARG A 47 13.97 0.38 -17.96
C ARG A 47 14.32 1.86 -17.84
N ASP A 48 13.40 2.73 -18.22
CA ASP A 48 13.59 4.17 -18.16
C ASP A 48 13.68 4.66 -16.71
N LEU A 49 12.83 4.15 -15.80
CA LEU A 49 12.87 4.45 -14.38
C LEU A 49 14.23 4.07 -13.78
N ILE A 50 14.63 2.82 -13.97
CA ILE A 50 15.91 2.30 -13.45
C ILE A 50 17.11 3.03 -14.06
N ALA A 51 17.11 3.28 -15.37
CA ALA A 51 18.19 4.01 -16.02
C ALA A 51 18.34 5.44 -15.49
N ARG A 52 17.21 6.10 -15.16
CA ARG A 52 17.20 7.45 -14.59
C ARG A 52 17.73 7.47 -13.16
N ASP A 53 17.29 6.50 -12.32
CA ASP A 53 17.38 6.64 -10.86
C ASP A 53 18.36 5.67 -10.18
N LYS A 54 18.93 4.68 -10.88
CA LYS A 54 19.84 3.69 -10.28
C LYS A 54 21.13 4.26 -9.64
N ASN A 55 21.50 5.47 -9.99
CA ASN A 55 22.66 6.14 -9.40
C ASN A 55 22.31 6.96 -8.15
N HIS A 56 21.04 7.00 -7.73
CA HIS A 56 20.64 7.63 -6.48
C HIS A 56 20.78 6.65 -5.31
N PRO A 57 21.67 6.90 -4.34
CA PRO A 57 21.93 5.96 -3.23
C PRO A 57 20.76 5.84 -2.26
N SER A 58 19.78 6.74 -2.31
CA SER A 58 18.57 6.67 -1.52
C SER A 58 17.55 5.65 -2.04
N VAL A 59 17.61 5.30 -3.32
CA VAL A 59 16.75 4.25 -3.90
C VAL A 59 17.27 2.89 -3.44
N ILE A 60 16.43 2.13 -2.74
CA ILE A 60 16.80 0.85 -2.15
C ILE A 60 16.04 -0.34 -2.73
N ILE A 61 14.88 -0.12 -3.31
CA ILE A 61 13.99 -1.14 -3.89
C ILE A 61 13.37 -0.57 -5.16
N TRP A 62 13.17 -1.42 -6.16
CA TRP A 62 12.35 -1.14 -7.34
C TRP A 62 10.98 -1.78 -7.18
N SER A 63 9.91 -0.97 -7.30
CA SER A 63 8.54 -1.46 -7.38
C SER A 63 8.03 -1.34 -8.81
N ILE A 64 7.63 -2.46 -9.40
CA ILE A 64 7.21 -2.50 -10.80
C ILE A 64 5.74 -2.15 -11.01
N ALA A 65 4.92 -2.14 -9.95
CA ALA A 65 3.51 -1.78 -10.00
C ALA A 65 2.96 -1.48 -8.60
N ASN A 66 1.91 -0.65 -8.54
CA ASN A 66 1.10 -0.43 -7.33
C ASN A 66 -0.28 -1.07 -7.49
N GLU A 67 -0.65 -1.92 -6.54
CA GLU A 67 -1.97 -2.52 -6.41
C GLU A 67 -2.55 -3.11 -7.72
N PRO A 68 -1.75 -3.86 -8.52
CA PRO A 68 -2.34 -4.55 -9.66
C PRO A 68 -3.40 -5.53 -9.15
N GLU A 69 -4.52 -5.56 -9.84
CA GLU A 69 -5.63 -6.46 -9.53
C GLU A 69 -5.24 -7.90 -9.88
N SER A 70 -4.48 -8.54 -9.01
CA SER A 70 -4.02 -9.91 -9.16
C SER A 70 -4.94 -10.91 -8.45
N GLU A 71 -6.25 -10.69 -8.58
CA GLU A 71 -7.26 -11.55 -7.97
C GLU A 71 -7.32 -12.96 -8.58
N THR A 72 -7.86 -13.87 -7.84
CA THR A 72 -7.79 -15.31 -8.06
C THR A 72 -8.36 -15.81 -9.38
N SER A 73 -9.34 -15.13 -9.99
CA SER A 73 -9.94 -15.52 -11.26
C SER A 73 -9.07 -15.24 -12.50
N GLU A 74 -8.11 -14.29 -12.36
CA GLU A 74 -7.25 -13.84 -13.45
C GLU A 74 -5.75 -14.03 -13.14
N THR A 75 -5.44 -14.86 -12.15
CA THR A 75 -4.09 -15.03 -11.62
C THR A 75 -3.09 -15.57 -12.63
N GLU A 76 -3.51 -16.40 -13.58
CA GLU A 76 -2.61 -16.93 -14.62
C GLU A 76 -2.25 -15.82 -15.63
N ALA A 77 -3.21 -15.00 -16.03
CA ALA A 77 -2.96 -13.85 -16.89
C ALA A 77 -2.06 -12.83 -16.19
N ALA A 78 -2.34 -12.50 -14.92
CA ALA A 78 -1.50 -11.61 -14.13
C ALA A 78 -0.07 -12.18 -13.95
N GLU A 79 0.06 -13.47 -13.66
CA GLU A 79 1.36 -14.12 -13.53
C GLU A 79 2.16 -14.06 -14.84
N ASN A 80 1.55 -14.40 -15.98
CA ASN A 80 2.17 -14.34 -17.29
C ASN A 80 2.58 -12.91 -17.70
N TYR A 81 1.83 -11.91 -17.26
CA TYR A 81 2.14 -10.52 -17.50
C TYR A 81 3.28 -10.00 -16.61
N PHE A 82 3.20 -10.21 -15.29
CA PHE A 82 4.14 -9.60 -14.34
C PHE A 82 5.48 -10.34 -14.23
N ARG A 83 5.49 -11.67 -14.31
CA ARG A 83 6.72 -12.46 -14.17
C ARG A 83 7.86 -11.97 -15.07
N PRO A 84 7.69 -11.76 -16.39
CA PRO A 84 8.76 -11.24 -17.22
C PRO A 84 9.22 -9.83 -16.84
N LEU A 85 8.34 -9.01 -16.25
CA LEU A 85 8.66 -7.65 -15.81
C LEU A 85 9.60 -7.62 -14.60
N PHE A 86 9.50 -8.61 -13.69
CA PHE A 86 10.50 -8.80 -12.63
C PHE A 86 11.88 -9.10 -13.20
N ASP A 87 11.96 -9.95 -14.23
CA ASP A 87 13.22 -10.28 -14.89
C ASP A 87 13.81 -9.04 -15.58
N VAL A 88 12.99 -8.24 -16.26
CA VAL A 88 13.41 -6.96 -16.87
C VAL A 88 14.00 -6.00 -15.83
N ALA A 89 13.38 -5.88 -14.66
CA ALA A 89 13.88 -4.99 -13.61
C ALA A 89 15.21 -5.49 -13.02
N ARG A 90 15.34 -6.80 -12.76
CA ARG A 90 16.58 -7.43 -12.27
C ARG A 90 17.72 -7.33 -13.28
N ASP A 91 17.43 -7.49 -14.57
CA ASP A 91 18.43 -7.32 -15.64
C ASP A 91 18.91 -5.87 -15.76
N ALA A 92 18.02 -4.89 -15.53
CA ALA A 92 18.36 -3.46 -15.60
C ALA A 92 19.18 -2.98 -14.40
N ASP A 93 18.94 -3.56 -13.20
CA ASP A 93 19.73 -3.35 -11.99
C ASP A 93 19.74 -4.61 -11.10
N PRO A 94 20.80 -5.44 -11.18
CA PRO A 94 20.94 -6.64 -10.35
C PRO A 94 21.38 -6.34 -8.90
N THR A 95 21.52 -5.08 -8.52
CA THR A 95 22.09 -4.69 -7.22
C THR A 95 21.02 -4.38 -6.17
N ARG A 96 19.76 -4.22 -6.56
CA ARG A 96 18.64 -3.88 -5.68
C ARG A 96 17.53 -4.91 -5.78
N PRO A 97 16.82 -5.14 -4.67
CA PRO A 97 15.59 -5.94 -4.65
C PRO A 97 14.54 -5.39 -5.61
N VAL A 98 13.78 -6.29 -6.21
CA VAL A 98 12.63 -5.98 -7.07
C VAL A 98 11.36 -6.51 -6.42
N SER A 99 10.32 -5.69 -6.41
CA SER A 99 9.03 -6.03 -5.86
C SER A 99 7.89 -5.38 -6.65
N PHE A 100 6.69 -5.56 -6.19
CA PHE A 100 5.51 -4.77 -6.51
C PHE A 100 4.68 -4.59 -5.23
N VAL A 101 3.79 -3.61 -5.22
CA VAL A 101 2.92 -3.37 -4.06
C VAL A 101 1.64 -4.19 -4.19
N ASN A 102 1.43 -5.09 -3.25
CA ASN A 102 0.27 -5.98 -3.20
C ASN A 102 -0.97 -5.25 -2.66
N VAL A 103 -2.08 -5.39 -3.38
CA VAL A 103 -3.37 -4.80 -3.01
C VAL A 103 -4.04 -5.57 -1.86
N MET A 104 -4.77 -4.85 -1.01
CA MET A 104 -5.53 -5.43 0.11
C MET A 104 -6.53 -6.51 -0.31
N LEU A 105 -7.08 -6.44 -1.54
CA LEU A 105 -8.03 -7.41 -2.07
C LEU A 105 -7.39 -8.74 -2.49
N ALA A 106 -6.06 -8.81 -2.51
CA ALA A 106 -5.30 -10.02 -2.76
C ALA A 106 -4.51 -10.46 -1.51
N PRO A 107 -5.20 -10.95 -0.45
CA PRO A 107 -4.58 -11.34 0.81
C PRO A 107 -3.63 -12.53 0.64
N TYR A 108 -2.95 -12.92 1.72
CA TYR A 108 -2.08 -14.09 1.72
C TYR A 108 -2.76 -15.33 1.11
N GLY A 109 -2.06 -15.99 0.21
CA GLY A 109 -2.56 -17.17 -0.52
C GLY A 109 -3.44 -16.87 -1.73
N ALA A 110 -3.89 -15.62 -1.93
CA ALA A 110 -4.69 -15.23 -3.09
C ALA A 110 -3.83 -14.68 -4.25
N CYS A 111 -2.68 -14.07 -3.96
CA CYS A 111 -1.83 -13.43 -4.96
C CYS A 111 -0.70 -14.35 -5.45
N ARG A 112 -0.70 -14.73 -6.74
CA ARG A 112 0.38 -15.50 -7.35
C ARG A 112 1.61 -14.67 -7.71
N VAL A 113 1.46 -13.37 -7.90
CA VAL A 113 2.55 -12.50 -8.32
C VAL A 113 3.54 -12.25 -7.18
N SER A 114 3.09 -12.25 -5.93
CA SER A 114 3.91 -12.04 -4.73
C SER A 114 5.09 -13.01 -4.60
N GLN A 115 4.98 -14.22 -5.18
CA GLN A 115 6.07 -15.20 -5.16
C GLN A 115 7.35 -14.71 -5.85
N TYR A 116 7.23 -13.78 -6.81
CA TYR A 116 8.38 -13.24 -7.57
C TYR A 116 9.05 -12.07 -6.87
N SER A 117 8.45 -11.50 -5.82
CA SER A 117 8.99 -10.39 -5.06
C SER A 117 10.16 -10.81 -4.17
N ASP A 118 11.22 -9.99 -4.13
CA ASP A 118 12.34 -10.18 -3.21
C ASP A 118 12.01 -9.66 -1.80
N VAL A 119 11.16 -8.65 -1.72
CA VAL A 119 10.59 -8.07 -0.50
C VAL A 119 9.07 -7.99 -0.69
N LEU A 120 8.30 -8.37 0.32
CA LEU A 120 6.85 -8.22 0.26
C LEU A 120 6.46 -6.78 0.59
N LEU A 121 5.81 -6.09 -0.33
CA LEU A 121 5.29 -4.74 -0.15
C LEU A 121 3.76 -4.82 -0.05
N LEU A 122 3.21 -4.44 1.10
CA LEU A 122 1.80 -4.67 1.40
C LEU A 122 1.07 -3.36 1.71
N ASN A 123 -0.01 -3.07 0.96
CA ASN A 123 -0.97 -2.04 1.29
C ASN A 123 -2.11 -2.64 2.10
N ARG A 124 -2.26 -2.23 3.37
CA ARG A 124 -3.27 -2.80 4.27
C ARG A 124 -3.96 -1.75 5.12
N TYR A 125 -5.27 -1.84 5.17
CA TYR A 125 -6.12 -0.84 5.82
C TYR A 125 -7.06 -1.46 6.86
N TYR A 126 -6.55 -2.37 7.68
CA TYR A 126 -7.27 -2.88 8.86
C TYR A 126 -7.59 -1.75 9.82
N GLY A 127 -8.82 -1.73 10.29
CA GLY A 127 -9.36 -0.64 11.09
C GLY A 127 -9.90 0.54 10.27
N TRP A 128 -9.77 0.51 8.91
CA TRP A 128 -10.32 1.56 8.06
C TRP A 128 -11.21 1.04 6.93
N TYR A 129 -10.73 0.24 5.98
CA TYR A 129 -11.59 -0.36 4.95
C TYR A 129 -12.15 -1.71 5.40
N VAL A 130 -11.51 -2.36 6.35
CA VAL A 130 -11.92 -3.62 6.98
C VAL A 130 -12.00 -3.38 8.47
N ASP A 131 -13.05 -3.91 9.12
CA ASP A 131 -13.30 -3.81 10.56
C ASP A 131 -13.33 -2.36 11.08
N THR A 132 -13.87 -1.43 10.31
CA THR A 132 -13.96 -0.01 10.66
C THR A 132 -14.73 0.18 11.97
N GLY A 133 -14.10 0.85 12.95
CA GLY A 133 -14.71 1.09 14.27
C GLY A 133 -14.56 -0.06 15.26
N ASP A 134 -14.01 -1.22 14.85
CA ASP A 134 -13.71 -2.36 15.72
C ASP A 134 -12.22 -2.72 15.63
N LEU A 135 -11.38 -1.95 16.31
CA LEU A 135 -9.93 -2.12 16.26
C LEU A 135 -9.46 -3.43 16.90
N ALA A 136 -10.21 -4.02 17.81
CA ALA A 136 -9.86 -5.31 18.41
C ALA A 136 -10.00 -6.45 17.39
N THR A 137 -11.07 -6.45 16.60
CA THR A 137 -11.26 -7.39 15.49
C THR A 137 -10.26 -7.12 14.37
N ALA A 138 -10.03 -5.85 14.02
CA ALA A 138 -9.04 -5.44 13.03
C ALA A 138 -7.62 -5.95 13.37
N GLU A 139 -7.19 -5.79 14.63
CA GLU A 139 -5.88 -6.27 15.10
C GLU A 139 -5.75 -7.79 14.97
N ARG A 140 -6.79 -8.54 15.33
CA ARG A 140 -6.79 -9.99 15.23
C ARG A 140 -6.70 -10.46 13.77
N HIS A 141 -7.54 -9.94 12.89
CA HIS A 141 -7.53 -10.31 11.47
C HIS A 141 -6.21 -9.91 10.79
N TRP A 142 -5.64 -8.75 11.18
CA TRP A 142 -4.37 -8.32 10.62
C TRP A 142 -3.21 -9.23 11.05
N ARG A 143 -3.19 -9.68 12.31
CA ARG A 143 -2.21 -10.66 12.79
C ARG A 143 -2.32 -11.98 12.04
N GLU A 144 -3.54 -12.48 11.87
CA GLU A 144 -3.79 -13.74 11.15
C GLU A 144 -3.27 -13.67 9.69
N GLU A 145 -3.51 -12.57 8.97
CA GLU A 145 -2.99 -12.40 7.61
C GLU A 145 -1.46 -12.27 7.61
N LEU A 146 -0.91 -11.48 8.53
CA LEU A 146 0.53 -11.23 8.56
C LEU A 146 1.34 -12.46 8.97
N GLU A 147 0.79 -13.36 9.80
CA GLU A 147 1.37 -14.69 10.06
C GLU A 147 1.54 -15.50 8.77
N GLY A 148 0.53 -15.45 7.89
CA GLY A 148 0.60 -16.08 6.58
C GLY A 148 1.75 -15.51 5.73
N TRP A 149 1.80 -14.20 5.58
CA TRP A 149 2.88 -13.53 4.82
C TRP A 149 4.28 -13.79 5.41
N ALA A 150 4.41 -13.78 6.72
CA ALA A 150 5.68 -14.05 7.40
C ALA A 150 6.18 -15.49 7.16
N SER A 151 5.28 -16.44 6.90
CA SER A 151 5.64 -17.81 6.58
C SER A 151 6.40 -17.98 5.25
N GLU A 152 6.36 -16.99 4.37
CA GLU A 152 7.14 -16.97 3.12
C GLU A 152 8.65 -16.73 3.36
N ASN A 153 9.06 -16.39 4.57
CA ASN A 153 10.46 -16.11 4.95
C ASN A 153 11.10 -15.01 4.08
N LYS A 154 10.32 -14.01 3.69
CA LYS A 154 10.77 -12.80 3.00
C LYS A 154 10.62 -11.59 3.91
N PRO A 155 11.47 -10.56 3.77
CA PRO A 155 11.26 -9.29 4.44
C PRO A 155 9.93 -8.67 4.00
N ILE A 156 9.25 -7.98 4.92
CA ILE A 156 7.96 -7.32 4.68
C ILE A 156 8.10 -5.83 4.96
N ILE A 157 7.60 -4.99 4.06
CA ILE A 157 7.39 -3.57 4.30
C ILE A 157 5.91 -3.28 4.11
N ILE A 158 5.30 -2.64 5.09
CA ILE A 158 3.95 -2.13 4.95
C ILE A 158 4.04 -0.80 4.23
N THR A 159 3.61 -0.78 2.97
CA THR A 159 3.77 0.38 2.08
C THR A 159 2.63 1.37 2.16
N GLU A 160 1.45 0.92 2.63
CA GLU A 160 0.35 1.81 2.95
C GLU A 160 -0.47 1.28 4.12
N TYR A 161 -0.71 2.14 5.11
CA TYR A 161 -1.70 1.97 6.18
C TYR A 161 -2.18 3.34 6.65
N GLY A 162 -3.34 3.42 7.27
CA GLY A 162 -3.88 4.67 7.79
C GLY A 162 -5.40 4.78 7.70
N ALA A 163 -5.94 5.87 8.24
CA ALA A 163 -7.36 6.18 8.25
C ALA A 163 -7.61 7.64 7.85
N ASP A 164 -8.72 7.88 7.14
CA ASP A 164 -9.14 9.26 6.85
C ASP A 164 -9.62 9.95 8.14
N THR A 165 -9.32 11.25 8.26
CA THR A 165 -9.80 12.07 9.38
C THR A 165 -10.02 13.52 8.98
N ILE A 166 -11.01 14.15 9.58
CA ILE A 166 -11.30 15.58 9.40
C ILE A 166 -10.47 16.37 10.40
N PRO A 167 -9.56 17.25 9.93
CA PRO A 167 -8.69 18.03 10.82
C PRO A 167 -9.50 18.87 11.82
N GLY A 168 -9.11 18.82 13.09
CA GLY A 168 -9.76 19.55 14.17
C GLY A 168 -11.06 18.93 14.65
N LEU A 169 -11.47 17.77 14.14
CA LEU A 169 -12.61 17.04 14.66
C LEU A 169 -12.15 16.08 15.76
N HIS A 170 -12.65 16.27 16.97
CA HIS A 170 -12.28 15.54 18.18
C HIS A 170 -13.51 14.97 18.90
N GLN A 171 -13.39 13.78 19.44
CA GLN A 171 -14.47 13.14 20.22
C GLN A 171 -13.90 12.04 21.13
N ALA A 172 -14.52 11.88 22.29
CA ALA A 172 -14.32 10.75 23.20
C ALA A 172 -15.65 10.04 23.50
N PRO A 173 -15.78 8.71 23.30
CA PRO A 173 -14.75 7.82 22.72
C PRO A 173 -14.49 8.10 21.25
N ALA A 174 -13.31 7.65 20.77
CA ALA A 174 -12.90 7.80 19.40
C ALA A 174 -13.86 7.11 18.40
N GLN A 175 -14.11 7.75 17.29
CA GLN A 175 -14.97 7.26 16.21
C GLN A 175 -14.28 7.47 14.85
N PRO A 176 -14.58 6.68 13.81
CA PRO A 176 -14.07 6.95 12.48
C PRO A 176 -14.25 8.42 12.06
N TRP A 177 -13.28 8.95 11.31
CA TRP A 177 -13.19 10.34 10.83
C TRP A 177 -12.67 11.38 11.82
N ILE A 178 -12.42 11.05 13.09
CA ILE A 178 -11.82 11.98 14.06
C ILE A 178 -10.32 11.73 14.24
N GLU A 179 -9.60 12.73 14.76
CA GLU A 179 -8.14 12.66 14.85
C GLU A 179 -7.67 11.58 15.84
N GLU A 180 -8.37 11.37 16.95
CA GLU A 180 -8.08 10.32 17.92
C GLU A 180 -8.18 8.93 17.28
N TYR A 181 -9.22 8.67 16.47
CA TYR A 181 -9.38 7.40 15.77
C TYR A 181 -8.25 7.13 14.76
N GLN A 182 -7.80 8.16 14.03
CA GLN A 182 -6.65 8.01 13.15
C GLN A 182 -5.42 7.54 13.94
N VAL A 183 -5.16 8.14 15.11
CA VAL A 183 -4.04 7.73 15.98
C VAL A 183 -4.23 6.31 16.50
N GLU A 184 -5.42 5.94 16.99
CA GLU A 184 -5.71 4.59 17.48
C GLU A 184 -5.53 3.52 16.39
N VAL A 185 -5.91 3.81 15.14
CA VAL A 185 -5.65 2.93 13.97
C VAL A 185 -4.15 2.77 13.74
N LEU A 186 -3.37 3.85 13.81
CA LEU A 186 -1.92 3.77 13.66
C LEU A 186 -1.30 2.92 14.78
N GLU A 187 -1.63 3.20 16.03
CA GLU A 187 -1.15 2.45 17.19
C GLU A 187 -1.49 0.95 17.13
N MET A 188 -2.69 0.62 16.65
CA MET A 188 -3.10 -0.77 16.48
C MET A 188 -2.22 -1.46 15.41
N ASN A 189 -2.04 -0.83 14.24
CA ASN A 189 -1.21 -1.38 13.18
C ASN A 189 0.26 -1.53 13.64
N GLU A 190 0.81 -0.52 14.32
CA GLU A 190 2.17 -0.51 14.84
C GLU A 190 2.43 -1.64 15.84
N ARG A 191 1.46 -1.93 16.75
CA ARG A 191 1.56 -3.10 17.65
C ARG A 191 1.60 -4.42 16.89
N VAL A 192 0.89 -4.52 15.77
CA VAL A 192 0.96 -5.70 14.89
C VAL A 192 2.34 -5.79 14.24
N PHE A 193 2.85 -4.70 13.65
CA PHE A 193 4.16 -4.67 13.00
C PHE A 193 5.28 -5.08 13.95
N ASP A 194 5.29 -4.50 15.15
CA ASP A 194 6.32 -4.75 16.17
C ASP A 194 6.33 -6.19 16.70
N SER A 195 5.29 -6.98 16.41
CA SER A 195 5.20 -8.38 16.81
C SER A 195 5.74 -9.39 15.79
N PHE A 196 6.20 -8.92 14.62
CA PHE A 196 6.72 -9.78 13.55
C PHE A 196 8.12 -9.34 13.12
N ASP A 197 9.13 -10.14 13.37
CA ASP A 197 10.52 -9.88 12.95
C ASP A 197 10.66 -9.74 11.41
N ALA A 198 9.73 -10.32 10.65
CA ALA A 198 9.71 -10.20 9.19
C ALA A 198 9.37 -8.77 8.72
N VAL A 199 8.68 -7.96 9.54
CA VAL A 199 8.33 -6.57 9.19
C VAL A 199 9.52 -5.67 9.47
N ILE A 200 10.14 -5.21 8.39
CA ILE A 200 11.38 -4.41 8.43
C ILE A 200 11.15 -2.92 8.14
N GLY A 201 9.94 -2.53 7.81
CA GLY A 201 9.61 -1.13 7.51
C GLY A 201 8.13 -0.85 7.40
N GLU A 202 7.80 0.43 7.55
CA GLU A 202 6.43 0.94 7.48
C GLU A 202 6.39 2.28 6.77
N GLN A 203 5.36 2.50 5.96
CA GLN A 203 5.08 3.77 5.27
C GLN A 203 3.62 4.11 5.45
N ILE A 204 3.36 5.26 6.07
CA ILE A 204 2.01 5.76 6.24
C ILE A 204 1.41 6.24 4.91
N TRP A 205 0.19 5.89 4.62
CA TRP A 205 -0.60 6.56 3.61
C TRP A 205 -1.54 7.58 4.28
N ASN A 206 -1.26 8.93 4.23
CA ASN A 206 -0.13 9.43 3.49
C ASN A 206 0.47 10.69 4.18
N PHE A 207 1.40 11.35 3.53
CA PHE A 207 2.04 12.54 4.08
C PHE A 207 1.05 13.69 4.31
N ALA A 208 0.24 14.05 3.30
CA ALA A 208 -0.69 15.17 3.42
C ALA A 208 -1.97 14.93 2.61
N ASP A 209 -3.08 15.46 3.10
CA ASP A 209 -4.36 15.42 2.41
C ASP A 209 -4.27 15.94 0.98
N PHE A 210 -4.99 15.32 0.05
CA PHE A 210 -5.03 15.74 -1.34
C PHE A 210 -6.42 15.57 -1.97
N ALA A 211 -6.65 16.32 -3.05
CA ALA A 211 -7.92 16.26 -3.78
C ALA A 211 -8.08 14.93 -4.53
N THR A 212 -9.27 14.36 -4.44
CA THR A 212 -9.71 13.21 -5.23
C THR A 212 -11.15 13.44 -5.68
N THR A 213 -11.70 12.53 -6.48
CA THR A 213 -13.14 12.47 -6.72
C THR A 213 -13.88 12.33 -5.38
N SER A 214 -14.92 13.14 -5.18
CA SER A 214 -15.71 13.12 -3.95
C SER A 214 -16.62 11.89 -3.89
N GLY A 215 -16.82 11.37 -2.70
CA GLY A 215 -17.71 10.23 -2.43
C GLY A 215 -17.82 9.98 -0.92
N THR A 216 -18.62 8.97 -0.53
CA THR A 216 -18.81 8.62 0.89
C THR A 216 -17.50 8.19 1.56
N MET A 217 -16.59 7.56 0.81
CA MET A 217 -15.26 7.16 1.28
C MET A 217 -14.18 8.21 0.98
N ARG A 218 -14.55 9.36 0.43
CA ARG A 218 -13.66 10.46 0.02
C ARG A 218 -14.31 11.81 0.29
N VAL A 219 -14.64 12.06 1.54
CA VAL A 219 -15.30 13.31 1.97
C VAL A 219 -14.30 14.48 1.86
N GLY A 220 -14.47 15.27 0.79
CA GLY A 220 -13.59 16.41 0.51
C GLY A 220 -12.17 16.02 0.06
N GLY A 221 -11.98 14.83 -0.48
CA GLY A 221 -10.70 14.29 -0.98
C GLY A 221 -10.17 13.13 -0.14
N ASN A 222 -8.91 12.75 -0.36
CA ASN A 222 -8.21 11.79 0.50
C ASN A 222 -7.75 12.52 1.77
N ARG A 223 -8.20 12.06 2.92
CA ARG A 223 -7.99 12.67 4.24
C ARG A 223 -7.08 11.83 5.16
N LYS A 224 -6.37 10.87 4.59
CA LYS A 224 -5.43 10.02 5.35
C LYS A 224 -4.10 10.71 5.67
N GLY A 225 -3.88 11.93 5.16
CA GLY A 225 -2.68 12.70 5.46
C GLY A 225 -2.45 12.86 6.96
N ILE A 226 -1.18 12.74 7.39
CA ILE A 226 -0.77 13.13 8.74
C ILE A 226 -0.64 14.66 8.88
N PHE A 227 -0.62 15.34 7.73
CA PHE A 227 -0.77 16.79 7.61
C PHE A 227 -1.99 17.11 6.77
N THR A 228 -2.56 18.30 6.99
CA THR A 228 -3.55 18.84 6.06
C THR A 228 -2.93 19.15 4.70
N ARG A 229 -3.76 19.46 3.71
CA ARG A 229 -3.28 19.90 2.39
C ARG A 229 -2.33 21.11 2.49
N ASP A 230 -2.59 22.01 3.45
CA ASP A 230 -1.79 23.20 3.71
C ASP A 230 -0.61 22.95 4.68
N ARG A 231 -0.31 21.68 4.96
CA ARG A 231 0.80 21.23 5.81
C ARG A 231 0.66 21.56 7.30
N GLN A 232 -0.57 21.77 7.79
CA GLN A 232 -0.81 21.84 9.23
C GLN A 232 -0.79 20.43 9.82
N PRO A 233 -0.09 20.19 10.94
CA PRO A 233 -0.02 18.85 11.52
C PRO A 233 -1.37 18.45 12.13
N LYS A 234 -1.75 17.19 11.94
CA LYS A 234 -2.80 16.52 12.68
C LYS A 234 -2.20 15.77 13.88
N MET A 235 -3.02 15.21 14.78
CA MET A 235 -2.52 14.42 15.93
C MET A 235 -1.58 13.29 15.50
N ALA A 236 -1.86 12.65 14.37
CA ALA A 236 -1.02 11.59 13.80
C ALA A 236 0.42 12.01 13.51
N ALA A 237 0.66 13.28 13.12
CA ALA A 237 2.01 13.77 12.88
C ALA A 237 2.87 13.77 14.16
N PHE A 238 2.27 14.12 15.30
CA PHE A 238 2.95 14.10 16.60
C PHE A 238 3.16 12.67 17.10
N HIS A 239 2.19 11.78 16.85
CA HIS A 239 2.28 10.36 17.19
C HIS A 239 3.45 9.71 16.42
N LEU A 240 3.48 9.81 15.09
CA LEU A 240 4.54 9.23 14.26
C LEU A 240 5.92 9.84 14.52
N ARG A 241 5.98 11.14 14.87
CA ARG A 241 7.24 11.74 15.31
C ARG A 241 7.81 11.03 16.53
N ARG A 242 6.98 10.69 17.53
CA ARG A 242 7.44 9.93 18.72
C ARG A 242 7.87 8.52 18.33
N ARG A 243 7.08 7.83 17.52
CA ARG A 243 7.38 6.47 17.07
C ARG A 243 8.73 6.40 16.35
N TRP A 244 8.94 7.22 15.35
CA TRP A 244 10.14 7.11 14.49
C TRP A 244 11.40 7.75 15.06
N ARG A 245 11.30 8.64 16.04
CA ARG A 245 12.47 9.22 16.68
C ARG A 245 12.85 8.54 18.00
N GLY A 246 12.04 7.64 18.47
CA GLY A 246 12.08 7.18 19.86
C GLY A 246 11.57 8.28 20.81
N THR A 247 11.15 7.90 21.98
CA THR A 247 10.88 8.84 23.08
C THR A 247 12.22 9.34 23.59
N GLU A 248 12.76 10.41 23.00
CA GLU A 248 13.65 11.29 23.78
C GLU A 248 12.76 11.90 24.87
N GLN A 249 12.95 11.41 26.09
CA GLN A 249 12.40 11.98 27.31
C GLN A 249 13.00 13.37 27.56
#